data_97a12b7186c47f29bd7a17f522e65bd7
#
_entry.id   97a12b7186c47f29bd7a17f522e65bd7
#
_cell.length_a   1.000
_cell.length_b   1.000
_cell.length_c   1.000
_cell.angle_alpha   90.00
_cell.angle_beta   90.00
_cell.angle_gamma   90.00
#
_symmetry.space_group_name_H-M   'P 1'
#
loop_
_entity.id
_entity.type
_entity.pdbx_description
1 polymer ?
#
loop_
_entity_poly.entity_id
_entity_poly.type
_entity_poly.pdbx_seq_one_letter_code
_entity_poly.pdbx_strand_id
1 'polypeptide(L)'
;MTKKTCAKRAKTSPFFVALFVLLAIYSLMLVGLLIWAMISSLKAPRDFQTNPVGLPEKIVNNFAAAIKLYKIQVGGIKGQPLYAMFPQMLYNSVMYSVGCALINTAVTCITAYCCARYKYNLSRIVYVVVLVTMTIPIVGSLPSQIQVAQGLHIYNTIWGMWLQSASFLGLYFLVFYETFASLPNSFFEAARLDGAGDLSLLFRIALPLAGNVFLTIFLLNFITYWNDYQTPLLFLKPMPVLSYGLYLITQSNAYVPMIMSAATVVLVPVIVIFIFANKKLMGNLTVGGVKG
;
A
#
# COMPACT_ATOMS: atom_id res chain seq x y z
N MET A 1 4.58 -51.10 -25.13
CA MET A 1 5.91 -50.73 -24.63
C MET A 1 5.97 -49.23 -24.41
N THR A 2 5.66 -48.76 -23.23
CA THR A 2 5.64 -47.32 -22.84
C THR A 2 6.99 -46.97 -22.26
N LYS A 3 7.78 -46.17 -22.97
CA LYS A 3 9.04 -45.58 -22.49
C LYS A 3 8.72 -44.54 -21.40
N LYS A 4 8.98 -44.87 -20.14
CA LYS A 4 9.09 -43.91 -19.06
C LYS A 4 10.33 -43.03 -19.30
N THR A 5 10.13 -41.81 -19.77
CA THR A 5 11.17 -40.77 -19.80
C THR A 5 11.48 -40.34 -18.37
N CYS A 6 12.60 -40.85 -17.85
CA CYS A 6 13.16 -40.47 -16.58
C CYS A 6 13.68 -39.04 -16.69
N ALA A 7 12.94 -38.06 -16.16
CA ALA A 7 13.39 -36.69 -16.08
C ALA A 7 14.67 -36.62 -15.22
N LYS A 8 15.85 -36.44 -15.86
CA LYS A 8 17.11 -36.15 -15.17
C LYS A 8 16.90 -34.92 -14.30
N ARG A 9 16.91 -35.09 -12.97
CA ARG A 9 17.02 -33.98 -12.03
C ARG A 9 18.26 -33.14 -12.41
N ALA A 10 18.04 -31.93 -12.92
CA ALA A 10 19.12 -30.99 -13.18
C ALA A 10 19.88 -30.78 -11.86
N LYS A 11 21.19 -31.04 -11.83
CA LYS A 11 22.06 -30.72 -10.69
C LYS A 11 21.99 -29.22 -10.47
N THR A 12 21.38 -28.78 -9.37
CA THR A 12 21.37 -27.37 -9.00
C THR A 12 22.79 -26.89 -8.81
N SER A 13 23.19 -25.84 -9.55
CA SER A 13 24.52 -25.24 -9.42
C SER A 13 24.75 -24.81 -7.96
N PRO A 14 25.96 -25.00 -7.40
CA PRO A 14 26.29 -24.55 -6.03
C PRO A 14 25.99 -23.06 -5.82
N PHE A 15 26.10 -22.25 -6.85
CA PHE A 15 25.70 -20.85 -6.81
C PHE A 15 24.22 -20.64 -6.47
N PHE A 16 23.32 -21.38 -7.12
CA PHE A 16 21.88 -21.28 -6.81
C PHE A 16 21.54 -21.76 -5.40
N VAL A 17 22.27 -22.77 -4.90
CA VAL A 17 22.08 -23.25 -3.50
C VAL A 17 22.53 -22.17 -2.52
N ALA A 18 23.69 -21.55 -2.75
CA ALA A 18 24.19 -20.44 -1.91
C ALA A 18 23.23 -19.24 -1.91
N LEU A 19 22.73 -18.84 -3.10
CA LEU A 19 21.74 -17.78 -3.22
C LEU A 19 20.43 -18.10 -2.48
N PHE A 20 19.94 -19.33 -2.61
CA PHE A 20 18.73 -19.78 -1.90
C PHE A 20 18.92 -19.73 -0.38
N VAL A 21 20.06 -20.21 0.13
CA VAL A 21 20.38 -20.17 1.57
C VAL A 21 20.43 -18.71 2.08
N LEU A 22 21.07 -17.82 1.33
CA LEU A 22 21.13 -16.40 1.69
C LEU A 22 19.73 -15.78 1.75
N LEU A 23 18.90 -16.02 0.73
CA LEU A 23 17.51 -15.53 0.71
C LEU A 23 16.65 -16.15 1.82
N ALA A 24 16.87 -17.43 2.14
CA ALA A 24 16.17 -18.09 3.24
C ALA A 24 16.54 -17.48 4.60
N ILE A 25 17.83 -17.23 4.85
CA ILE A 25 18.29 -16.54 6.08
C ILE A 25 17.69 -15.15 6.17
N TYR A 26 17.72 -14.39 5.08
CA TYR A 26 17.13 -13.05 5.03
C TYR A 26 15.62 -13.08 5.33
N SER A 27 14.88 -14.01 4.72
CA SER A 27 13.44 -14.18 4.98
C SER A 27 13.15 -14.58 6.43
N LEU A 28 13.94 -15.50 7.01
CA LEU A 28 13.81 -15.90 8.41
C LEU A 28 14.10 -14.73 9.36
N MET A 29 15.08 -13.88 9.04
CA MET A 29 15.37 -12.68 9.82
C MET A 29 14.19 -11.70 9.82
N LEU A 30 13.57 -11.44 8.67
CA LEU A 30 12.40 -10.55 8.57
C LEU A 30 11.20 -11.08 9.36
N VAL A 31 10.89 -12.37 9.20
CA VAL A 31 9.80 -13.02 9.96
C VAL A 31 10.12 -13.04 11.45
N GLY A 32 11.38 -13.28 11.81
CA GLY A 32 11.86 -13.27 13.18
C GLY A 32 11.65 -11.92 13.90
N LEU A 33 11.87 -10.81 13.20
CA LEU A 33 11.61 -9.47 13.74
C LEU A 33 10.12 -9.26 14.05
N LEU A 34 9.22 -9.72 13.19
CA LEU A 34 7.77 -9.63 13.44
C LEU A 34 7.37 -10.48 14.65
N ILE A 35 7.85 -11.72 14.71
CA ILE A 35 7.60 -12.62 15.85
C ILE A 35 8.17 -12.02 17.14
N TRP A 36 9.38 -11.49 17.11
CA TRP A 36 9.99 -10.81 18.25
C TRP A 36 9.17 -9.60 18.73
N ALA A 37 8.64 -8.78 17.82
CA ALA A 37 7.78 -7.66 18.17
C ALA A 37 6.48 -8.13 18.84
N MET A 38 5.86 -9.21 18.32
CA MET A 38 4.66 -9.82 18.92
C MET A 38 4.94 -10.41 20.31
N ILE A 39 6.07 -11.10 20.50
CA ILE A 39 6.48 -11.64 21.80
C ILE A 39 6.76 -10.49 22.77
N SER A 40 7.46 -9.46 22.33
CA SER A 40 7.79 -8.27 23.14
C SER A 40 6.54 -7.50 23.56
N SER A 41 5.48 -7.49 22.74
CA SER A 41 4.19 -6.88 23.08
C SER A 41 3.50 -7.52 24.29
N LEU A 42 3.85 -8.76 24.63
CA LEU A 42 3.29 -9.51 25.77
C LEU A 42 4.14 -9.45 27.03
N LYS A 43 5.26 -8.72 27.04
CA LYS A 43 6.16 -8.62 28.17
C LYS A 43 5.76 -7.52 29.15
N ALA A 44 6.08 -7.72 30.43
CA ALA A 44 6.10 -6.64 31.39
C ALA A 44 7.26 -5.66 31.11
N PRO A 45 7.14 -4.36 31.45
CA PRO A 45 8.23 -3.40 31.22
C PRO A 45 9.58 -3.80 31.83
N ARG A 46 9.56 -4.36 33.04
CA ARG A 46 10.78 -4.85 33.73
C ARG A 46 11.37 -6.07 33.03
N ASP A 47 10.56 -7.03 32.65
CA ASP A 47 10.96 -8.24 31.91
C ASP A 47 11.63 -7.88 30.58
N PHE A 48 11.09 -6.91 29.85
CA PHE A 48 11.71 -6.42 28.60
C PHE A 48 13.08 -5.79 28.83
N GLN A 49 13.29 -5.08 29.96
CA GLN A 49 14.57 -4.46 30.28
C GLN A 49 15.66 -5.50 30.62
N THR A 50 15.29 -6.58 31.30
CA THR A 50 16.22 -7.65 31.71
C THR A 50 16.41 -8.70 30.63
N ASN A 51 15.39 -9.01 29.88
CA ASN A 51 15.37 -10.03 28.84
C ASN A 51 14.68 -9.52 27.56
N PRO A 52 15.35 -8.69 26.73
CA PRO A 52 14.71 -8.08 25.56
C PRO A 52 14.40 -9.09 24.45
N VAL A 53 15.14 -10.19 24.32
CA VAL A 53 15.05 -11.13 23.18
C VAL A 53 14.27 -12.41 23.52
N GLY A 54 14.36 -12.91 24.77
CA GLY A 54 13.77 -14.17 25.19
C GLY A 54 12.25 -14.16 25.29
N LEU A 55 11.66 -15.26 25.72
CA LEU A 55 10.24 -15.38 26.00
C LEU A 55 9.85 -14.59 27.26
N PRO A 56 8.57 -14.13 27.36
CA PRO A 56 8.10 -13.41 28.54
C PRO A 56 8.10 -14.33 29.79
N GLU A 57 8.62 -13.87 30.91
CA GLU A 57 8.49 -14.57 32.19
C GLU A 57 7.03 -14.68 32.63
N LYS A 58 6.26 -13.62 32.40
CA LYS A 58 4.83 -13.56 32.62
C LYS A 58 4.15 -12.84 31.46
N ILE A 59 3.10 -13.47 30.91
CA ILE A 59 2.31 -12.86 29.84
C ILE A 59 1.48 -11.71 30.42
N VAL A 60 1.70 -10.50 29.90
CA VAL A 60 0.96 -9.29 30.27
C VAL A 60 0.15 -8.83 29.04
N ASN A 61 -1.13 -8.59 29.23
CA ASN A 61 -1.96 -8.04 28.18
C ASN A 61 -1.80 -6.51 28.08
N ASN A 62 -0.83 -6.08 27.26
CA ASN A 62 -0.59 -4.67 27.00
C ASN A 62 -1.53 -4.08 25.94
N PHE A 63 -2.28 -4.91 25.18
CA PHE A 63 -3.12 -4.44 24.07
C PHE A 63 -4.24 -3.51 24.50
N ALA A 64 -4.93 -3.83 25.60
CA ALA A 64 -6.01 -2.97 26.14
C ALA A 64 -5.48 -1.59 26.57
N ALA A 65 -4.30 -1.55 27.17
CA ALA A 65 -3.63 -0.31 27.53
C ALA A 65 -3.13 0.46 26.31
N ALA A 66 -2.53 -0.23 25.35
CA ALA A 66 -2.06 0.34 24.07
C ALA A 66 -3.20 0.98 23.27
N ILE A 67 -4.37 0.33 23.18
CA ILE A 67 -5.56 0.89 22.51
C ILE A 67 -6.01 2.20 23.17
N LYS A 68 -5.91 2.32 24.49
CA LYS A 68 -6.23 3.57 25.21
C LYS A 68 -5.26 4.71 24.95
N LEU A 69 -4.01 4.41 24.54
CA LEU A 69 -3.03 5.42 24.13
C LEU A 69 -3.38 6.08 22.80
N TYR A 70 -4.20 5.45 21.96
CA TYR A 70 -4.73 6.07 20.75
C TYR A 70 -5.76 7.13 21.11
N LYS A 71 -5.26 8.29 21.57
CA LYS A 71 -6.05 9.43 21.98
C LYS A 71 -5.37 10.70 21.50
N ILE A 72 -5.95 11.36 20.49
CA ILE A 72 -5.41 12.60 19.92
C ILE A 72 -6.44 13.70 20.07
N GLN A 73 -6.01 14.85 20.57
CA GLN A 73 -6.85 16.05 20.64
C GLN A 73 -7.05 16.61 19.23
N VAL A 74 -8.29 16.65 18.77
CA VAL A 74 -8.67 17.13 17.42
C VAL A 74 -9.35 18.49 17.43
N GLY A 75 -9.64 19.02 18.60
CA GLY A 75 -10.28 20.33 18.77
C GLY A 75 -10.78 20.54 20.21
N GLY A 76 -11.68 21.50 20.38
CA GLY A 76 -12.36 21.76 21.63
C GLY A 76 -13.73 22.42 21.41
N ILE A 77 -14.72 22.05 22.18
CA ILE A 77 -16.08 22.63 22.17
C ILE A 77 -16.34 23.22 23.54
N LYS A 78 -16.67 24.52 23.62
CA LYS A 78 -16.98 25.23 24.89
C LYS A 78 -15.87 25.06 25.95
N GLY A 79 -14.58 25.09 25.53
CA GLY A 79 -13.45 24.96 26.46
C GLY A 79 -13.10 23.51 26.88
N GLN A 80 -13.86 22.51 26.44
CA GLN A 80 -13.54 21.12 26.69
C GLN A 80 -12.81 20.50 25.46
N PRO A 81 -11.68 19.79 25.67
CA PRO A 81 -10.94 19.17 24.58
C PRO A 81 -11.71 18.01 23.97
N LEU A 82 -11.83 18.00 22.65
CA LEU A 82 -12.38 16.90 21.88
C LEU A 82 -11.25 15.95 21.45
N TYR A 83 -11.42 14.66 21.71
CA TYR A 83 -10.43 13.65 21.38
C TYR A 83 -10.95 12.65 20.37
N ALA A 84 -10.13 12.36 19.35
CA ALA A 84 -10.30 11.17 18.54
C ALA A 84 -9.72 9.96 19.27
N MET A 85 -10.51 8.90 19.38
CA MET A 85 -10.15 7.65 20.02
C MET A 85 -9.87 6.55 18.98
N PHE A 86 -9.32 5.41 19.40
CA PHE A 86 -8.96 4.29 18.54
C PHE A 86 -10.03 3.90 17.50
N PRO A 87 -11.34 3.70 17.84
CA PRO A 87 -12.33 3.32 16.82
C PRO A 87 -12.52 4.36 15.74
N GLN A 88 -12.49 5.65 16.10
CA GLN A 88 -12.60 6.75 15.15
C GLN A 88 -11.35 6.83 14.26
N MET A 89 -10.15 6.66 14.85
CA MET A 89 -8.90 6.64 14.10
C MET A 89 -8.82 5.44 13.14
N LEU A 90 -9.35 4.28 13.54
CA LEU A 90 -9.46 3.12 12.66
C LEU A 90 -10.37 3.40 11.46
N TYR A 91 -11.55 3.98 11.71
CA TYR A 91 -12.47 4.39 10.64
C TYR A 91 -11.81 5.40 9.69
N ASN A 92 -11.16 6.43 10.24
CA ASN A 92 -10.43 7.43 9.45
C ASN A 92 -9.32 6.80 8.61
N SER A 93 -8.58 5.82 9.17
CA SER A 93 -7.52 5.10 8.45
C SER A 93 -8.06 4.32 7.27
N VAL A 94 -9.18 3.62 7.45
CA VAL A 94 -9.83 2.87 6.36
C VAL A 94 -10.30 3.83 5.27
N MET A 95 -11.01 4.90 5.64
CA MET A 95 -11.53 5.90 4.68
C MET A 95 -10.39 6.60 3.93
N TYR A 96 -9.31 6.96 4.63
CA TYR A 96 -8.14 7.57 4.04
C TYR A 96 -7.42 6.62 3.08
N SER A 97 -7.02 5.44 3.57
CA SER A 97 -6.16 4.53 2.80
C SER A 97 -6.91 3.90 1.61
N VAL A 98 -8.16 3.45 1.81
CA VAL A 98 -8.95 2.87 0.71
C VAL A 98 -9.29 3.93 -0.34
N GLY A 99 -9.74 5.12 0.09
CA GLY A 99 -10.12 6.18 -0.82
C GLY A 99 -8.92 6.69 -1.64
N CYS A 100 -7.79 7.02 -0.97
CA CYS A 100 -6.58 7.47 -1.66
C CYS A 100 -6.03 6.39 -2.60
N ALA A 101 -5.97 5.11 -2.16
CA ALA A 101 -5.49 4.02 -2.98
C ALA A 101 -6.37 3.80 -4.23
N LEU A 102 -7.70 3.85 -4.06
CA LEU A 102 -8.64 3.66 -5.16
C LEU A 102 -8.52 4.79 -6.19
N ILE A 103 -8.54 6.04 -5.74
CA ILE A 103 -8.45 7.21 -6.62
C ILE A 103 -7.11 7.23 -7.33
N ASN A 104 -5.99 7.05 -6.63
CA ASN A 104 -4.67 7.01 -7.24
C ASN A 104 -4.57 5.91 -8.31
N THR A 105 -4.99 4.68 -7.96
CA THR A 105 -4.94 3.55 -8.89
C THR A 105 -5.84 3.75 -10.10
N ALA A 106 -7.06 4.28 -9.89
CA ALA A 106 -8.01 4.53 -10.98
C ALA A 106 -7.51 5.61 -11.95
N VAL A 107 -7.02 6.73 -11.42
CA VAL A 107 -6.48 7.83 -12.23
C VAL A 107 -5.26 7.37 -13.02
N THR A 108 -4.34 6.66 -12.37
CA THR A 108 -3.16 6.10 -13.04
C THR A 108 -3.54 5.10 -14.13
N CYS A 109 -4.48 4.19 -13.85
CA CYS A 109 -4.97 3.19 -14.79
C CYS A 109 -5.62 3.82 -16.02
N ILE A 110 -6.55 4.77 -15.83
CA ILE A 110 -7.25 5.45 -16.92
C ILE A 110 -6.27 6.25 -17.79
N THR A 111 -5.37 7.02 -17.15
CA THR A 111 -4.39 7.82 -17.88
C THR A 111 -3.44 6.94 -18.69
N ALA A 112 -2.94 5.84 -18.10
CA ALA A 112 -2.08 4.89 -18.78
C ALA A 112 -2.80 4.20 -19.96
N TYR A 113 -4.06 3.82 -19.80
CA TYR A 113 -4.90 3.28 -20.89
C TYR A 113 -5.03 4.28 -22.04
N CYS A 114 -5.37 5.52 -21.75
CA CYS A 114 -5.46 6.56 -22.77
C CYS A 114 -4.15 6.73 -23.52
N CYS A 115 -3.02 6.77 -22.82
CA CYS A 115 -1.71 6.92 -23.43
C CYS A 115 -1.27 5.70 -24.26
N ALA A 116 -1.62 4.50 -23.84
CA ALA A 116 -1.25 3.27 -24.54
C ALA A 116 -2.10 3.02 -25.81
N ARG A 117 -3.39 3.38 -25.77
CA ARG A 117 -4.35 3.06 -26.85
C ARG A 117 -4.56 4.17 -27.85
N TYR A 118 -4.46 5.41 -27.41
CA TYR A 118 -4.69 6.56 -28.28
C TYR A 118 -3.36 7.26 -28.58
N LYS A 119 -2.87 7.07 -29.83
CA LYS A 119 -1.56 7.60 -30.27
C LYS A 119 -1.68 9.07 -30.71
N TYR A 120 -1.95 9.96 -29.75
CA TYR A 120 -1.93 11.42 -29.96
C TYR A 120 -0.60 12.02 -29.48
N ASN A 121 -0.29 13.24 -29.99
CA ASN A 121 0.86 13.98 -29.49
C ASN A 121 0.83 14.19 -27.98
N LEU A 122 -0.37 14.41 -27.43
CA LEU A 122 -0.57 14.58 -25.99
C LEU A 122 -0.20 13.30 -25.21
N SER A 123 -0.54 12.11 -25.69
CA SER A 123 -0.19 10.85 -25.02
C SER A 123 1.34 10.65 -24.93
N ARG A 124 2.05 11.08 -25.97
CA ARG A 124 3.52 11.06 -26.00
C ARG A 124 4.11 12.05 -24.99
N ILE A 125 3.54 13.25 -24.89
CA ILE A 125 3.96 14.27 -23.91
C ILE A 125 3.74 13.73 -22.48
N VAL A 126 2.56 13.20 -22.18
CA VAL A 126 2.25 12.62 -20.86
C VAL A 126 3.23 11.51 -20.52
N TYR A 127 3.52 10.59 -21.43
CA TYR A 127 4.49 9.51 -21.22
C TYR A 127 5.89 10.05 -20.88
N VAL A 128 6.36 11.04 -21.64
CA VAL A 128 7.67 11.68 -21.40
C VAL A 128 7.68 12.43 -20.05
N VAL A 129 6.60 13.13 -19.71
CA VAL A 129 6.47 13.81 -18.42
C VAL A 129 6.58 12.82 -17.26
N VAL A 130 5.92 11.67 -17.35
CA VAL A 130 6.05 10.62 -16.32
C VAL A 130 7.50 10.15 -16.18
N LEU A 131 8.20 9.87 -17.28
CA LEU A 131 9.61 9.46 -17.23
C LEU A 131 10.50 10.54 -16.61
N VAL A 132 10.31 11.80 -16.98
CA VAL A 132 11.08 12.95 -16.45
C VAL A 132 10.83 13.13 -14.96
N THR A 133 9.57 13.04 -14.51
CA THR A 133 9.23 13.21 -13.09
C THR A 133 9.77 12.08 -12.20
N MET A 134 10.03 10.91 -12.75
CA MET A 134 10.68 9.81 -12.01
C MET A 134 12.19 10.02 -11.81
N THR A 135 12.82 10.85 -12.65
CA THR A 135 14.27 11.11 -12.58
C THR A 135 14.61 12.38 -11.82
N ILE A 136 13.70 13.36 -11.79
CA ILE A 136 13.91 14.64 -11.12
C ILE A 136 13.27 14.61 -9.72
N PRO A 137 14.07 14.70 -8.63
CA PRO A 137 13.51 14.75 -7.29
C PRO A 137 12.81 16.09 -7.07
N ILE A 138 11.49 16.06 -6.81
CA ILE A 138 10.71 17.26 -6.47
C ILE A 138 10.87 17.51 -4.97
N VAL A 139 11.75 18.44 -4.60
CA VAL A 139 12.01 18.83 -3.22
C VAL A 139 11.34 20.16 -2.90
N GLY A 140 10.78 20.30 -1.68
CA GLY A 140 10.27 21.58 -1.18
C GLY A 140 8.85 21.95 -1.64
N SER A 141 8.09 21.04 -2.26
CA SER A 141 6.72 21.32 -2.74
C SER A 141 5.65 21.40 -1.63
N LEU A 142 5.96 21.00 -0.40
CA LEU A 142 5.00 20.88 0.70
C LEU A 142 4.29 22.20 1.06
N PRO A 143 4.98 23.36 1.22
CA PRO A 143 4.30 24.62 1.52
C PRO A 143 3.32 25.02 0.43
N SER A 144 3.71 24.84 -0.84
CA SER A 144 2.84 25.16 -2.00
C SER A 144 1.62 24.25 -2.06
N GLN A 145 1.77 22.95 -1.75
CA GLN A 145 0.65 22.01 -1.66
C GLN A 145 -0.35 22.43 -0.58
N ILE A 146 0.12 22.86 0.60
CA ILE A 146 -0.74 23.37 1.68
C ILE A 146 -1.49 24.63 1.23
N GLN A 147 -0.80 25.58 0.60
CA GLN A 147 -1.44 26.82 0.09
C GLN A 147 -2.51 26.52 -0.96
N VAL A 148 -2.24 25.61 -1.91
CA VAL A 148 -3.23 25.18 -2.91
C VAL A 148 -4.43 24.50 -2.25
N ALA A 149 -4.19 23.59 -1.30
CA ALA A 149 -5.26 22.91 -0.58
C ALA A 149 -6.14 23.88 0.22
N GLN A 150 -5.56 24.90 0.83
CA GLN A 150 -6.28 25.97 1.53
C GLN A 150 -7.07 26.86 0.55
N GLY A 151 -6.46 27.28 -0.56
CA GLY A 151 -7.10 28.09 -1.59
C GLY A 151 -8.28 27.41 -2.27
N LEU A 152 -8.23 26.07 -2.41
CA LEU A 152 -9.31 25.25 -2.94
C LEU A 152 -10.33 24.83 -1.86
N HIS A 153 -10.18 25.22 -0.60
CA HIS A 153 -11.02 24.83 0.53
C HIS A 153 -11.10 23.30 0.76
N ILE A 154 -10.09 22.55 0.34
CA ILE A 154 -10.00 21.08 0.50
C ILE A 154 -9.06 20.68 1.64
N TYR A 155 -8.38 21.64 2.27
CA TYR A 155 -7.50 21.38 3.42
C TYR A 155 -8.31 20.88 4.63
N ASN A 156 -7.75 19.92 5.39
CA ASN A 156 -8.40 19.28 6.53
C ASN A 156 -9.69 18.50 6.19
N THR A 157 -9.86 18.08 4.94
CA THR A 157 -11.02 17.27 4.52
C THR A 157 -10.57 15.93 3.92
N ILE A 158 -11.34 14.88 4.15
CA ILE A 158 -11.07 13.56 3.58
C ILE A 158 -11.15 13.59 2.03
N TRP A 159 -12.08 14.35 1.49
CA TRP A 159 -12.23 14.55 0.04
C TRP A 159 -11.00 15.24 -0.57
N GLY A 160 -10.43 16.18 0.16
CA GLY A 160 -9.19 16.85 -0.22
C GLY A 160 -8.01 15.87 -0.31
N MET A 161 -7.95 14.91 0.61
CA MET A 161 -6.93 13.86 0.56
C MET A 161 -7.11 12.95 -0.65
N TRP A 162 -8.34 12.56 -0.96
CA TRP A 162 -8.64 11.75 -2.14
C TRP A 162 -8.30 12.49 -3.44
N LEU A 163 -8.64 13.78 -3.51
CA LEU A 163 -8.31 14.60 -4.68
C LEU A 163 -6.79 14.80 -4.83
N GLN A 164 -6.09 15.04 -3.72
CA GLN A 164 -4.63 15.20 -3.71
C GLN A 164 -3.91 13.89 -4.12
N SER A 165 -4.49 12.74 -3.82
CA SER A 165 -3.96 11.44 -4.23
C SER A 165 -4.19 11.13 -5.71
N ALA A 166 -5.02 11.92 -6.42
CA ALA A 166 -5.35 11.73 -7.84
C ALA A 166 -4.16 12.09 -8.74
N SER A 167 -3.12 11.29 -8.69
CA SER A 167 -1.89 11.45 -9.48
C SER A 167 -1.68 10.21 -10.36
N PHE A 168 -1.20 10.44 -11.57
CA PHE A 168 -0.77 9.38 -12.51
C PHE A 168 0.75 9.28 -12.63
N LEU A 169 1.50 10.11 -11.89
CA LEU A 169 2.95 10.15 -11.97
C LEU A 169 3.57 8.99 -11.19
N GLY A 170 4.57 8.33 -11.78
CA GLY A 170 5.34 7.30 -11.12
C GLY A 170 5.32 5.92 -11.79
N LEU A 171 5.95 4.94 -11.13
CA LEU A 171 6.18 3.60 -11.68
C LEU A 171 4.89 2.87 -12.09
N TYR A 172 3.82 3.02 -11.35
CA TYR A 172 2.57 2.30 -11.61
C TYR A 172 1.92 2.70 -12.94
N PHE A 173 2.15 3.93 -13.41
CA PHE A 173 1.74 4.34 -14.75
C PHE A 173 2.42 3.48 -15.83
N LEU A 174 3.73 3.25 -15.74
CA LEU A 174 4.46 2.44 -16.69
C LEU A 174 3.97 0.98 -16.69
N VAL A 175 3.70 0.42 -15.51
CA VAL A 175 3.17 -0.94 -15.38
C VAL A 175 1.81 -1.06 -16.08
N PHE A 176 0.90 -0.11 -15.88
CA PHE A 176 -0.38 -0.10 -16.58
C PHE A 176 -0.23 0.16 -18.08
N TYR A 177 0.65 1.09 -18.46
CA TYR A 177 0.92 1.40 -19.86
C TYR A 177 1.37 0.16 -20.63
N GLU A 178 2.37 -0.57 -20.14
CA GLU A 178 2.86 -1.81 -20.75
C GLU A 178 1.78 -2.90 -20.74
N THR A 179 1.00 -3.01 -19.67
CA THR A 179 -0.12 -3.95 -19.60
C THR A 179 -1.12 -3.68 -20.74
N PHE A 180 -1.53 -2.43 -20.92
CA PHE A 180 -2.49 -2.09 -21.96
C PHE A 180 -1.87 -2.12 -23.37
N ALA A 181 -0.60 -1.76 -23.53
CA ALA A 181 0.10 -1.84 -24.80
C ALA A 181 0.25 -3.28 -25.31
N SER A 182 0.39 -4.24 -24.39
CA SER A 182 0.54 -5.67 -24.72
C SER A 182 -0.78 -6.38 -25.10
N LEU A 183 -1.95 -5.77 -24.82
CA LEU A 183 -3.23 -6.39 -25.17
C LEU A 183 -3.43 -6.42 -26.70
N PRO A 184 -3.91 -7.54 -27.30
CA PRO A 184 -4.17 -7.66 -28.72
C PRO A 184 -5.20 -6.64 -29.22
N ASN A 185 -4.93 -5.98 -30.35
CA ASN A 185 -5.84 -5.01 -30.95
C ASN A 185 -7.16 -5.64 -31.41
N SER A 186 -7.15 -6.92 -31.78
CA SER A 186 -8.32 -7.64 -32.25
C SER A 186 -9.52 -7.59 -31.30
N PHE A 187 -9.28 -7.58 -29.97
CA PHE A 187 -10.37 -7.43 -28.99
C PHE A 187 -11.07 -6.08 -29.10
N PHE A 188 -10.30 -5.03 -29.36
CA PHE A 188 -10.84 -3.66 -29.46
C PHE A 188 -11.49 -3.41 -30.80
N GLU A 189 -10.95 -3.98 -31.88
CA GLU A 189 -11.49 -3.89 -33.23
C GLU A 189 -12.84 -4.63 -33.34
N ALA A 190 -12.91 -5.86 -32.83
CA ALA A 190 -14.17 -6.61 -32.79
C ALA A 190 -15.26 -5.87 -32.01
N ALA A 191 -14.94 -5.36 -30.83
CA ALA A 191 -15.92 -4.62 -30.05
C ALA A 191 -16.35 -3.29 -30.69
N ARG A 192 -15.46 -2.62 -31.45
CA ARG A 192 -15.85 -1.43 -32.23
C ARG A 192 -16.79 -1.79 -33.39
N LEU A 193 -16.59 -2.93 -34.05
CA LEU A 193 -17.53 -3.43 -35.07
C LEU A 193 -18.90 -3.74 -34.45
N ASP A 194 -18.93 -4.19 -33.18
CA ASP A 194 -20.19 -4.37 -32.44
C ASP A 194 -20.79 -3.05 -31.90
N GLY A 195 -20.21 -1.88 -32.25
CA GLY A 195 -20.71 -0.57 -31.87
C GLY A 195 -20.27 -0.09 -30.48
N ALA A 196 -19.28 -0.71 -29.87
CA ALA A 196 -18.78 -0.29 -28.55
C ALA A 196 -18.07 1.07 -28.64
N GLY A 197 -18.51 2.04 -27.83
CA GLY A 197 -17.82 3.31 -27.64
C GLY A 197 -16.59 3.19 -26.72
N ASP A 198 -15.75 4.23 -26.69
CA ASP A 198 -14.45 4.25 -25.97
C ASP A 198 -14.57 3.94 -24.48
N LEU A 199 -15.60 4.43 -23.79
CA LEU A 199 -15.83 4.09 -22.36
C LEU A 199 -16.18 2.60 -22.19
N SER A 200 -16.94 2.03 -23.12
CA SER A 200 -17.25 0.59 -23.12
C SER A 200 -15.99 -0.24 -23.32
N LEU A 201 -15.10 0.17 -24.21
CA LEU A 201 -13.80 -0.47 -24.42
C LEU A 201 -12.94 -0.45 -23.16
N LEU A 202 -12.90 0.69 -22.44
CA LEU A 202 -12.18 0.78 -21.19
C LEU A 202 -12.77 -0.13 -20.11
N PHE A 203 -14.07 0.03 -19.78
CA PHE A 203 -14.67 -0.62 -18.61
C PHE A 203 -15.06 -2.07 -18.82
N ARG A 204 -15.43 -2.47 -20.06
CA ARG A 204 -15.89 -3.84 -20.36
C ARG A 204 -14.81 -4.74 -20.94
N ILE A 205 -13.71 -4.18 -21.46
CA ILE A 205 -12.64 -4.97 -22.09
C ILE A 205 -11.31 -4.73 -21.40
N ALA A 206 -10.78 -3.52 -21.44
CA ALA A 206 -9.44 -3.23 -20.97
C ALA A 206 -9.29 -3.45 -19.45
N LEU A 207 -10.20 -2.88 -18.66
CA LEU A 207 -10.13 -2.96 -17.20
C LEU A 207 -10.30 -4.39 -16.66
N PRO A 208 -11.24 -5.23 -17.14
CA PRO A 208 -11.30 -6.63 -16.73
C PRO A 208 -10.05 -7.43 -17.09
N LEU A 209 -9.48 -7.20 -18.28
CA LEU A 209 -8.23 -7.87 -18.70
C LEU A 209 -7.03 -7.43 -17.85
N ALA A 210 -6.97 -6.16 -17.44
CA ALA A 210 -5.95 -5.62 -16.53
C ALA A 210 -6.32 -5.76 -15.04
N GLY A 211 -7.43 -6.42 -14.70
CA GLY A 211 -8.02 -6.44 -13.35
C GLY A 211 -7.08 -6.94 -12.27
N ASN A 212 -6.22 -7.89 -12.60
CA ASN A 212 -5.22 -8.41 -11.67
C ASN A 212 -4.10 -7.38 -11.39
N VAL A 213 -3.65 -6.67 -12.42
CA VAL A 213 -2.67 -5.59 -12.27
C VAL A 213 -3.28 -4.43 -11.48
N PHE A 214 -4.55 -4.09 -11.77
CA PHE A 214 -5.29 -3.08 -11.02
C PHE A 214 -5.37 -3.42 -9.53
N LEU A 215 -5.78 -4.65 -9.20
CA LEU A 215 -5.85 -5.09 -7.80
C LEU A 215 -4.48 -5.08 -7.12
N THR A 216 -3.44 -5.52 -7.82
CA THR A 216 -2.07 -5.53 -7.28
C THR A 216 -1.62 -4.11 -6.95
N ILE A 217 -1.78 -3.16 -7.87
CA ILE A 217 -1.38 -1.76 -7.66
C ILE A 217 -2.25 -1.10 -6.59
N PHE A 218 -3.56 -1.38 -6.56
CA PHE A 218 -4.45 -0.92 -5.51
C PHE A 218 -3.96 -1.38 -4.13
N LEU A 219 -3.58 -2.64 -3.97
CA LEU A 219 -3.09 -3.17 -2.70
C LEU A 219 -1.73 -2.55 -2.29
N LEU A 220 -0.83 -2.33 -3.23
CA LEU A 220 0.44 -1.66 -2.96
C LEU A 220 0.21 -0.20 -2.52
N ASN A 221 -0.67 0.52 -3.19
CA ASN A 221 -1.09 1.86 -2.80
C ASN A 221 -1.78 1.86 -1.44
N PHE A 222 -2.69 0.90 -1.19
CA PHE A 222 -3.35 0.76 0.10
C PHE A 222 -2.34 0.60 1.24
N ILE A 223 -1.35 -0.29 1.10
CA ILE A 223 -0.30 -0.48 2.12
C ILE A 223 0.49 0.82 2.32
N THR A 224 0.79 1.54 1.25
CA THR A 224 1.50 2.82 1.30
C THR A 224 0.71 3.86 2.10
N TYR A 225 -0.57 4.09 1.77
CA TYR A 225 -1.43 5.04 2.47
C TYR A 225 -1.79 4.58 3.89
N TRP A 226 -1.92 3.28 4.14
CA TRP A 226 -2.16 2.75 5.49
C TRP A 226 -1.03 3.08 6.46
N ASN A 227 0.21 3.02 5.99
CA ASN A 227 1.40 3.32 6.79
C ASN A 227 1.78 4.81 6.79
N ASP A 228 1.15 5.63 5.94
CA ASP A 228 1.43 7.05 5.86
C ASP A 228 0.88 7.79 7.11
N TYR A 229 1.77 8.31 7.91
CA TYR A 229 1.42 9.18 9.05
C TYR A 229 1.67 10.65 8.74
N GLN A 230 2.59 10.94 7.82
CA GLN A 230 3.09 12.28 7.56
C GLN A 230 2.06 13.15 6.84
N THR A 231 1.43 12.61 5.81
CA THR A 231 0.40 13.36 5.06
C THR A 231 -0.83 13.66 5.92
N PRO A 232 -1.43 12.71 6.67
CA PRO A 232 -2.52 13.02 7.59
C PRO A 232 -2.13 13.98 8.72
N LEU A 233 -0.92 13.90 9.25
CA LEU A 233 -0.41 14.83 10.25
C LEU A 233 -0.44 16.29 9.73
N LEU A 234 -0.11 16.50 8.45
CA LEU A 234 0.02 17.83 7.86
C LEU A 234 -1.28 18.35 7.26
N PHE A 235 -2.08 17.49 6.65
CA PHE A 235 -3.25 17.88 5.83
C PHE A 235 -4.60 17.46 6.40
N LEU A 236 -4.65 16.61 7.43
CA LEU A 236 -5.92 16.01 7.93
C LEU A 236 -5.99 16.01 9.46
N LYS A 237 -5.60 17.10 10.11
CA LYS A 237 -5.53 17.22 11.59
C LYS A 237 -6.83 16.87 12.32
N PRO A 238 -8.04 17.24 11.84
CA PRO A 238 -9.28 16.92 12.52
C PRO A 238 -9.68 15.44 12.48
N MET A 239 -9.07 14.66 11.56
CA MET A 239 -9.39 13.25 11.34
C MET A 239 -8.12 12.38 11.41
N PRO A 240 -7.47 12.26 12.58
CA PRO A 240 -6.23 11.51 12.72
C PRO A 240 -6.44 10.04 12.38
N VAL A 241 -5.43 9.45 11.75
CA VAL A 241 -5.35 8.03 11.36
C VAL A 241 -4.51 7.23 12.36
N LEU A 242 -4.60 5.89 12.32
CA LEU A 242 -3.88 5.02 13.25
C LEU A 242 -2.34 5.13 13.12
N SER A 243 -1.82 5.25 11.90
CA SER A 243 -0.39 5.45 11.65
C SER A 243 0.13 6.72 12.33
N TYR A 244 -0.63 7.82 12.26
CA TYR A 244 -0.31 9.05 12.98
C TYR A 244 -0.41 8.85 14.51
N GLY A 245 -1.42 8.13 15.00
CA GLY A 245 -1.53 7.77 16.41
C GLY A 245 -0.34 6.95 16.90
N LEU A 246 0.07 5.95 16.12
CA LEU A 246 1.26 5.16 16.42
C LEU A 246 2.52 6.03 16.47
N TYR A 247 2.70 6.94 15.51
CA TYR A 247 3.82 7.88 15.52
C TYR A 247 3.88 8.68 16.81
N LEU A 248 2.76 9.24 17.29
CA LEU A 248 2.73 9.98 18.56
C LEU A 248 3.02 9.08 19.77
N ILE A 249 2.54 7.84 19.77
CA ILE A 249 2.84 6.86 20.83
C ILE A 249 4.35 6.58 20.87
N THR A 250 5.02 6.47 19.72
CA THR A 250 6.49 6.25 19.67
C THR A 250 7.29 7.46 20.18
N GLN A 251 6.73 8.67 20.09
CA GLN A 251 7.34 9.89 20.62
C GLN A 251 7.01 10.13 22.10
N SER A 252 6.11 9.34 22.68
CA SER A 252 5.74 9.43 24.09
C SER A 252 6.70 8.67 24.98
N ASN A 253 6.60 8.86 26.31
CA ASN A 253 7.36 8.09 27.30
C ASN A 253 6.74 6.71 27.56
N ALA A 254 6.02 6.13 26.60
CA ALA A 254 5.45 4.79 26.74
C ALA A 254 6.56 3.72 26.73
N TYR A 255 6.36 2.67 27.52
CA TYR A 255 7.29 1.53 27.56
C TYR A 255 7.31 0.78 26.22
N VAL A 256 8.46 0.25 25.84
CA VAL A 256 8.67 -0.48 24.58
C VAL A 256 7.63 -1.60 24.37
N PRO A 257 7.29 -2.47 25.33
CA PRO A 257 6.25 -3.48 25.14
C PRO A 257 4.88 -2.91 24.78
N MET A 258 4.54 -1.73 25.30
CA MET A 258 3.29 -1.04 24.97
C MET A 258 3.31 -0.45 23.56
N ILE A 259 4.45 0.13 23.13
CA ILE A 259 4.65 0.60 21.75
C ILE A 259 4.55 -0.58 20.79
N MET A 260 5.18 -1.73 21.10
CA MET A 260 5.08 -2.94 20.28
C MET A 260 3.65 -3.48 20.20
N SER A 261 2.88 -3.40 21.28
CA SER A 261 1.46 -3.75 21.28
C SER A 261 0.65 -2.81 20.39
N ALA A 262 0.89 -1.50 20.46
CA ALA A 262 0.24 -0.52 19.60
C ALA A 262 0.58 -0.77 18.12
N ALA A 263 1.84 -1.03 17.78
CA ALA A 263 2.28 -1.34 16.42
C ALA A 263 1.63 -2.63 15.90
N THR A 264 1.54 -3.67 16.75
CA THR A 264 0.90 -4.95 16.38
C THR A 264 -0.58 -4.74 16.03
N VAL A 265 -1.30 -3.88 16.74
CA VAL A 265 -2.71 -3.56 16.43
C VAL A 265 -2.86 -2.92 15.03
N VAL A 266 -1.95 -2.02 14.66
CA VAL A 266 -1.95 -1.39 13.31
C VAL A 266 -1.57 -2.39 12.22
N LEU A 267 -0.76 -3.39 12.52
CA LEU A 267 -0.33 -4.42 11.59
C LEU A 267 -1.46 -5.40 11.21
N VAL A 268 -2.38 -5.70 12.12
CA VAL A 268 -3.45 -6.70 11.93
C VAL A 268 -4.25 -6.48 10.64
N PRO A 269 -4.80 -5.29 10.32
CA PRO A 269 -5.57 -5.10 9.10
C PRO A 269 -4.76 -5.37 7.82
N VAL A 270 -3.47 -5.00 7.82
CA VAL A 270 -2.57 -5.26 6.67
C VAL A 270 -2.39 -6.75 6.45
N ILE A 271 -2.15 -7.52 7.52
CA ILE A 271 -2.02 -8.98 7.46
C ILE A 271 -3.32 -9.61 6.95
N VAL A 272 -4.47 -9.18 7.47
CA VAL A 272 -5.78 -9.70 7.06
C VAL A 272 -5.98 -9.47 5.55
N ILE A 273 -5.76 -8.26 5.07
CA ILE A 273 -5.88 -7.94 3.64
C ILE A 273 -4.91 -8.76 2.80
N PHE A 274 -3.66 -8.91 3.25
CA PHE A 274 -2.65 -9.70 2.55
C PHE A 274 -3.07 -11.18 2.42
N ILE A 275 -3.60 -11.80 3.49
CA ILE A 275 -4.06 -13.19 3.46
C ILE A 275 -5.17 -13.39 2.40
N PHE A 276 -6.13 -12.47 2.32
CA PHE A 276 -7.21 -12.55 1.32
C PHE A 276 -6.74 -12.23 -0.10
N ALA A 277 -5.80 -11.30 -0.25
CA ALA A 277 -5.30 -10.85 -1.54
C ALA A 277 -4.24 -11.78 -2.13
N ASN A 278 -3.51 -12.54 -1.32
CA ASN A 278 -2.36 -13.35 -1.71
C ASN A 278 -2.67 -14.31 -2.87
N LYS A 279 -3.82 -15.00 -2.84
CA LYS A 279 -4.22 -15.92 -3.92
C LYS A 279 -4.35 -15.23 -5.27
N LYS A 280 -4.83 -13.97 -5.30
CA LYS A 280 -4.97 -13.17 -6.52
C LYS A 280 -3.65 -12.56 -6.97
N LEU A 281 -2.78 -12.17 -6.03
CA LEU A 281 -1.45 -11.64 -6.31
C LEU A 281 -0.52 -12.70 -6.91
N MET A 282 -0.50 -13.90 -6.33
CA MET A 282 0.40 -15.00 -6.74
C MET A 282 -0.09 -15.71 -8.00
N GLY A 283 -1.39 -15.79 -8.26
CA GLY A 283 -1.97 -16.54 -9.39
C GLY A 283 -1.63 -15.97 -10.77
N ASN A 284 -1.10 -14.75 -10.88
CA ASN A 284 -0.88 -14.06 -12.15
C ASN A 284 0.55 -13.59 -12.40
N LEU A 285 1.46 -13.79 -11.45
CA LEU A 285 2.89 -13.57 -11.71
C LEU A 285 3.48 -14.61 -12.71
N THR A 286 2.70 -15.64 -13.04
CA THR A 286 3.07 -16.66 -14.03
C THR A 286 2.74 -16.28 -15.48
N VAL A 287 2.08 -15.16 -15.74
CA VAL A 287 1.68 -14.71 -17.10
C VAL A 287 2.83 -14.13 -17.91
N GLY A 288 3.99 -13.84 -17.29
CA GLY A 288 5.22 -13.45 -18.01
C GLY A 288 6.19 -14.60 -18.27
N GLY A 289 5.90 -15.81 -17.83
CA GLY A 289 6.73 -16.98 -18.02
C GLY A 289 6.27 -17.77 -19.24
N VAL A 290 7.12 -17.84 -20.25
CA VAL A 290 7.02 -18.69 -21.44
C VAL A 290 6.55 -20.09 -21.03
N LYS A 291 5.37 -20.52 -21.51
CA LYS A 291 5.07 -21.95 -21.60
C LYS A 291 5.95 -22.50 -22.72
N GLY A 292 7.03 -23.14 -22.35
CA GLY A 292 7.75 -24.06 -23.20
C GLY A 292 7.05 -25.40 -23.20
#